data_3806b7ba9ed83ca034ee6c19af76d707
#
_entry.id   3806b7ba9ed83ca034ee6c19af76d707
#
_cell.length_a   1.000
_cell.length_b   1.000
_cell.length_c   1.000
_cell.angle_alpha   90.00
_cell.angle_beta   90.00
_cell.angle_gamma   90.00
#
_symmetry.space_group_name_H-M   'P 1'
#
loop_
_entity.id
_entity.type
_entity.pdbx_description
1 polymer ?
#
loop_
_entity_poly.entity_id
_entity_poly.type
_entity_poly.pdbx_seq_one_letter_code
_entity_poly.pdbx_strand_id
1 'polypeptide(L)'
;MSDSKAHKPEASAYRATLNMPDTPFPMRGDLPKREPAWAKEWDEQGVYKKLRVARAGAPKFILHDGPPYANGKIHIGHAVNKVLKDMIVKSRQLEGYDALYAPGWDCHRLP
;
A
#
# COMPACT_ATOMS: atom_id res chain seq x y z
N MET A 1 20.01 -16.51 -53.34
CA MET A 1 19.62 -15.75 -52.14
C MET A 1 18.47 -16.46 -51.50
N SER A 2 18.74 -17.30 -50.50
CA SER A 2 17.73 -18.10 -49.83
C SER A 2 17.50 -17.52 -48.44
N ASP A 3 16.33 -16.92 -48.25
CA ASP A 3 15.84 -16.46 -46.97
C ASP A 3 15.58 -17.66 -46.05
N SER A 4 16.48 -17.90 -45.11
CA SER A 4 16.20 -18.83 -44.01
C SER A 4 15.34 -18.09 -43.00
N LYS A 5 14.00 -18.29 -43.11
CA LYS A 5 13.07 -17.93 -42.03
C LYS A 5 13.44 -18.76 -40.80
N ALA A 6 14.05 -18.12 -39.80
CA ALA A 6 14.25 -18.69 -38.50
C ALA A 6 12.89 -19.07 -37.92
N HIS A 7 12.63 -20.36 -37.78
CA HIS A 7 11.43 -20.94 -37.16
C HIS A 7 11.46 -20.56 -35.65
N LYS A 8 10.62 -19.60 -35.27
CA LYS A 8 10.40 -19.24 -33.88
C LYS A 8 9.71 -20.43 -33.21
N PRO A 9 10.30 -21.09 -32.21
CA PRO A 9 9.66 -22.27 -31.62
C PRO A 9 8.30 -21.85 -31.05
N GLU A 10 7.29 -22.62 -31.36
CA GLU A 10 5.93 -22.41 -30.85
C GLU A 10 5.93 -22.51 -29.32
N ALA A 11 5.90 -21.36 -28.67
CA ALA A 11 5.81 -21.24 -27.21
C ALA A 11 4.55 -21.95 -26.65
N SER A 12 3.64 -22.42 -27.49
CA SER A 12 2.40 -23.07 -27.08
C SER A 12 2.54 -24.56 -26.78
N ALA A 13 3.49 -25.25 -27.43
CA ALA A 13 3.62 -26.72 -27.30
C ALA A 13 4.03 -27.18 -25.89
N TYR A 14 4.82 -26.38 -25.20
CA TYR A 14 5.30 -26.71 -23.86
C TYR A 14 4.41 -26.15 -22.73
N ARG A 15 3.44 -25.31 -23.05
CA ARG A 15 2.58 -24.69 -22.02
C ARG A 15 1.76 -25.76 -21.26
N ALA A 16 1.33 -26.81 -21.94
CA ALA A 16 0.58 -27.91 -21.33
C ALA A 16 1.44 -28.81 -20.41
N THR A 17 2.77 -28.74 -20.50
CA THR A 17 3.69 -29.53 -19.66
C THR A 17 4.19 -28.78 -18.44
N LEU A 18 3.83 -27.48 -18.29
CA LEU A 18 4.24 -26.67 -17.16
C LEU A 18 3.26 -26.88 -16.00
N ASN A 19 3.76 -27.43 -14.90
CA ASN A 19 3.02 -27.53 -13.63
C ASN A 19 3.05 -26.21 -12.87
N MET A 20 2.63 -25.12 -13.51
CA MET A 20 2.49 -23.82 -12.86
C MET A 20 1.06 -23.64 -12.40
N PRO A 21 0.83 -23.09 -11.18
CA PRO A 21 -0.52 -22.80 -10.74
C PRO A 21 -1.14 -21.74 -11.65
N ASP A 22 -2.36 -22.01 -12.11
CA ASP A 22 -3.19 -21.01 -12.78
C ASP A 22 -3.87 -20.16 -11.70
N THR A 23 -3.44 -18.91 -11.59
CA THR A 23 -3.93 -18.01 -10.55
C THR A 23 -4.11 -16.59 -11.11
N PRO A 24 -5.21 -15.90 -10.74
CA PRO A 24 -5.39 -14.49 -11.06
C PRO A 24 -4.44 -13.57 -10.28
N PHE A 25 -3.68 -14.12 -9.32
CA PHE A 25 -2.72 -13.33 -8.54
C PHE A 25 -1.58 -12.84 -9.45
N PRO A 26 -1.34 -11.54 -9.55
CA PRO A 26 -0.33 -11.00 -10.44
C PRO A 26 1.08 -11.34 -9.95
N MET A 27 1.92 -11.86 -10.86
CA MET A 27 3.32 -12.21 -10.56
C MET A 27 4.19 -11.01 -10.19
N ARG A 28 3.79 -9.81 -10.60
CA ARG A 28 4.47 -8.55 -10.25
C ARG A 28 3.56 -7.70 -9.40
N GLY A 29 4.11 -7.15 -8.31
CA GLY A 29 3.37 -6.21 -7.46
C GLY A 29 2.93 -4.96 -8.21
N ASP A 30 3.81 -4.38 -9.04
CA ASP A 30 3.58 -3.15 -9.82
C ASP A 30 2.92 -2.03 -8.98
N LEU A 31 3.39 -1.90 -7.73
CA LEU A 31 2.80 -1.03 -6.71
C LEU A 31 2.66 0.44 -7.16
N PRO A 32 3.65 1.04 -7.86
CA PRO A 32 3.52 2.43 -8.29
C PRO A 32 2.30 2.72 -9.17
N LYS A 33 1.78 1.69 -9.88
CA LYS A 33 0.57 1.82 -10.68
C LYS A 33 -0.69 1.42 -9.93
N ARG A 34 -0.59 0.43 -9.04
CA ARG A 34 -1.75 -0.14 -8.33
C ARG A 34 -2.16 0.68 -7.12
N GLU A 35 -1.20 1.18 -6.35
CA GLU A 35 -1.47 1.93 -5.12
C GLU A 35 -2.33 3.19 -5.32
N PRO A 36 -2.10 4.02 -6.35
CA PRO A 36 -2.97 5.16 -6.60
C PRO A 36 -4.42 4.77 -6.86
N ALA A 37 -4.64 3.67 -7.58
CA ALA A 37 -5.99 3.16 -7.83
C ALA A 37 -6.66 2.66 -6.55
N TRP A 38 -5.93 1.91 -5.70
CA TRP A 38 -6.42 1.46 -4.40
C TRP A 38 -6.73 2.61 -3.45
N ALA A 39 -5.85 3.62 -3.38
CA ALA A 39 -6.08 4.78 -2.54
C ALA A 39 -7.37 5.51 -2.92
N LYS A 40 -7.59 5.71 -4.23
CA LYS A 40 -8.82 6.29 -4.75
C LYS A 40 -10.05 5.45 -4.42
N GLU A 41 -9.99 4.15 -4.64
CA GLU A 41 -11.08 3.22 -4.33
C GLU A 41 -11.43 3.25 -2.83
N TRP A 42 -10.44 3.24 -1.95
CA TRP A 42 -10.66 3.30 -0.50
C TRP A 42 -11.31 4.61 -0.05
N ASP A 43 -10.95 5.71 -0.69
CA ASP A 43 -11.58 7.00 -0.42
C ASP A 43 -13.04 7.04 -0.90
N GLU A 44 -13.31 6.60 -2.13
CA GLU A 44 -14.65 6.50 -2.70
C GLU A 44 -15.57 5.59 -1.89
N GLN A 45 -15.07 4.46 -1.42
CA GLN A 45 -15.80 3.53 -0.58
C GLN A 45 -15.92 3.97 0.89
N GLY A 46 -15.21 5.00 1.30
CA GLY A 46 -15.17 5.48 2.68
C GLY A 46 -14.65 4.45 3.66
N VAL A 47 -13.64 3.65 3.26
CA VAL A 47 -13.11 2.52 4.05
C VAL A 47 -12.69 2.96 5.44
N TYR A 48 -12.01 4.09 5.58
CA TYR A 48 -11.61 4.61 6.88
C TYR A 48 -12.81 4.92 7.80
N LYS A 49 -13.87 5.53 7.25
CA LYS A 49 -15.09 5.81 8.02
C LYS A 49 -15.76 4.52 8.51
N LYS A 50 -15.84 3.51 7.64
CA LYS A 50 -16.37 2.18 8.01
C LYS A 50 -15.55 1.54 9.12
N LEU A 51 -14.22 1.63 9.05
CA LEU A 51 -13.32 1.12 10.08
C LEU A 51 -13.55 1.82 11.42
N ARG A 52 -13.71 3.15 11.43
CA ARG A 52 -14.00 3.93 12.65
C ARG A 52 -15.31 3.49 13.30
N VAL A 53 -16.33 3.26 12.49
CA VAL A 53 -17.64 2.76 12.99
C VAL A 53 -17.49 1.33 13.57
N ALA A 54 -16.80 0.45 12.85
CA ALA A 54 -16.60 -0.94 13.28
C ALA A 54 -15.78 -1.08 14.57
N ARG A 55 -14.95 -0.09 14.90
CA ARG A 55 -14.12 -0.08 16.13
C ARG A 55 -14.65 0.84 17.22
N ALA A 56 -15.83 1.42 17.05
CA ALA A 56 -16.44 2.25 18.07
C ALA A 56 -16.70 1.44 19.34
N GLY A 57 -16.23 1.95 20.48
CA GLY A 57 -16.34 1.29 21.77
C GLY A 57 -15.26 0.26 22.10
N ALA A 58 -14.37 -0.07 21.17
CA ALA A 58 -13.21 -0.91 21.43
C ALA A 58 -12.17 -0.17 22.31
N PRO A 59 -11.28 -0.90 23.02
CA PRO A 59 -10.18 -0.28 23.77
C PRO A 59 -9.34 0.62 22.89
N LYS A 60 -9.04 1.83 23.36
CA LYS A 60 -8.27 2.80 22.58
C LYS A 60 -6.78 2.47 22.58
N PHE A 61 -6.16 2.58 21.42
CA PHE A 61 -4.72 2.64 21.26
C PHE A 61 -4.36 4.00 20.65
N ILE A 62 -3.55 4.77 21.34
CA ILE A 62 -3.17 6.12 20.93
C ILE A 62 -1.69 6.10 20.53
N LEU A 63 -1.41 6.33 19.24
CA LEU A 63 -0.07 6.58 18.75
C LEU A 63 0.18 8.10 18.76
N HIS A 64 1.10 8.54 19.60
CA HIS A 64 1.52 9.94 19.62
C HIS A 64 2.43 10.22 18.43
N ASP A 65 2.01 11.13 17.55
CA ASP A 65 2.79 11.50 16.36
C ASP A 65 3.60 12.79 16.63
N GLY A 66 4.89 12.77 16.30
CA GLY A 66 5.67 14.00 16.11
C GLY A 66 5.40 14.52 14.70
N PRO A 67 4.72 15.68 14.55
CA PRO A 67 4.37 16.17 13.21
C PRO A 67 5.63 16.62 12.46
N PRO A 68 5.71 16.37 11.14
CA PRO A 68 6.79 16.90 10.32
C PRO A 68 6.62 18.39 10.09
N TYR A 69 7.74 19.07 9.81
CA TYR A 69 7.70 20.46 9.39
C TYR A 69 7.00 20.63 8.04
N ALA A 70 6.17 21.69 7.92
CA ALA A 70 5.44 21.99 6.70
C ALA A 70 6.30 22.69 5.61
N ASN A 71 7.53 23.09 5.93
CA ASN A 71 8.38 23.96 5.12
C ASN A 71 9.48 23.23 4.32
N GLY A 72 9.40 21.95 4.13
CA GLY A 72 10.44 21.18 3.45
C GLY A 72 9.92 20.18 2.44
N LYS A 73 10.83 19.69 1.59
CA LYS A 73 10.52 18.56 0.70
C LYS A 73 10.49 17.26 1.50
N ILE A 74 9.53 16.40 1.16
CA ILE A 74 9.46 15.05 1.71
C ILE A 74 10.70 14.26 1.25
N HIS A 75 11.33 13.55 2.18
CA HIS A 75 12.48 12.69 1.93
C HIS A 75 12.25 11.28 2.49
N ILE A 76 13.17 10.37 2.19
CA ILE A 76 13.03 8.95 2.57
C ILE A 76 12.86 8.74 4.08
N GLY A 77 13.41 9.60 4.93
CA GLY A 77 13.21 9.54 6.38
C GLY A 77 11.75 9.75 6.79
N HIS A 78 11.05 10.65 6.11
CA HIS A 78 9.60 10.81 6.30
C HIS A 78 8.83 9.56 5.88
N ALA A 79 9.21 8.95 4.74
CA ALA A 79 8.57 7.72 4.27
C ALA A 79 8.73 6.59 5.29
N VAL A 80 9.95 6.34 5.77
CA VAL A 80 10.21 5.32 6.80
C VAL A 80 9.38 5.58 8.06
N ASN A 81 9.37 6.80 8.56
CA ASN A 81 8.61 7.17 9.75
C ASN A 81 7.11 6.91 9.58
N LYS A 82 6.53 7.37 8.45
CA LYS A 82 5.10 7.21 8.20
C LYS A 82 4.69 5.74 7.96
N VAL A 83 5.52 4.98 7.26
CA VAL A 83 5.28 3.54 7.04
C VAL A 83 5.29 2.77 8.37
N LEU A 84 6.26 3.03 9.25
CA LEU A 84 6.31 2.38 10.57
C LEU A 84 5.07 2.71 11.42
N LYS A 85 4.64 3.97 11.44
CA LYS A 85 3.43 4.38 12.16
C LYS A 85 2.17 3.73 11.59
N ASP A 86 2.05 3.65 10.28
CA ASP A 86 0.94 2.97 9.60
C ASP A 86 0.91 1.48 9.96
N MET A 87 2.06 0.81 9.95
CA MET A 87 2.16 -0.59 10.37
C MET A 87 1.70 -0.80 11.81
N ILE A 88 2.14 0.05 12.75
CA ILE A 88 1.75 -0.04 14.16
C ILE A 88 0.24 0.15 14.32
N VAL A 89 -0.32 1.20 13.71
CA VAL A 89 -1.75 1.50 13.82
C VAL A 89 -2.59 0.38 13.22
N LYS A 90 -2.23 -0.12 12.04
CA LYS A 90 -2.95 -1.22 11.38
C LYS A 90 -2.85 -2.53 12.16
N SER A 91 -1.67 -2.84 12.72
CA SER A 91 -1.49 -4.01 13.58
C SER A 91 -2.42 -3.95 14.78
N ARG A 92 -2.49 -2.81 15.48
CA ARG A 92 -3.39 -2.64 16.62
C ARG A 92 -4.87 -2.70 16.24
N GLN A 93 -5.24 -2.20 15.07
CA GLN A 93 -6.59 -2.35 14.56
C GLN A 93 -6.94 -3.82 14.29
N LEU A 94 -6.02 -4.62 13.74
CA LEU A 94 -6.21 -6.05 13.53
C LEU A 94 -6.35 -6.80 14.85
N GLU A 95 -5.65 -6.39 15.91
CA GLU A 95 -5.76 -6.93 17.26
C GLU A 95 -7.07 -6.53 17.98
N GLY A 96 -7.89 -5.69 17.38
CA GLY A 96 -9.21 -5.33 17.93
C GLY A 96 -9.28 -3.98 18.62
N TYR A 97 -8.19 -3.20 18.64
CA TYR A 97 -8.20 -1.87 19.25
C TYR A 97 -8.84 -0.80 18.35
N ASP A 98 -9.38 0.24 18.98
CA ASP A 98 -9.71 1.49 18.32
C ASP A 98 -8.44 2.34 18.20
N ALA A 99 -7.66 2.08 17.14
CA ALA A 99 -6.40 2.75 16.86
C ALA A 99 -6.61 3.86 15.83
N LEU A 100 -6.67 5.10 16.33
CA LEU A 100 -6.78 6.30 15.51
C LEU A 100 -5.38 6.83 15.18
N TYR A 101 -5.15 7.13 13.91
CA TYR A 101 -4.00 7.92 13.50
C TYR A 101 -4.47 9.34 13.11
N ALA A 102 -4.04 10.32 13.88
CA ALA A 102 -4.35 11.73 13.65
C ALA A 102 -3.06 12.44 13.17
N PRO A 103 -2.84 12.58 11.86
CA PRO A 103 -1.67 13.27 11.32
C PRO A 103 -1.75 14.78 11.59
N GLY A 104 -0.60 15.41 11.76
CA GLY A 104 -0.48 16.85 11.93
C GLY A 104 0.72 17.42 11.18
N TRP A 105 0.84 18.75 11.19
CA TRP A 105 1.96 19.49 10.64
C TRP A 105 2.47 20.50 11.64
N ASP A 106 3.80 20.63 11.75
CA ASP A 106 4.43 21.72 12.49
C ASP A 106 4.58 22.92 11.55
N CYS A 107 3.72 23.92 11.73
CA CYS A 107 3.60 25.06 10.80
C CYS A 107 4.27 26.34 11.31
N HIS A 108 4.70 26.39 12.58
CA HIS A 108 5.13 27.65 13.23
C HIS A 108 6.64 27.77 13.45
N ARG A 109 7.44 26.88 12.90
CA ARG A 109 8.90 27.02 12.97
C ARG A 109 9.42 27.90 11.85
N LEU A 110 10.22 28.87 12.23
CA LEU A 110 11.06 29.64 11.31
C LEU A 110 12.05 28.70 10.61
N PRO A 111 12.40 28.98 9.34
CA PRO A 111 13.36 28.21 8.58
C PRO A 111 14.76 28.29 9.22
#